data_fa634a0812c16b774509206a8baa5969
#
_entry.id   fa634a0812c16b774509206a8baa5969
#
_cell.length_a   1.000
_cell.length_b   1.000
_cell.length_c   1.000
_cell.angle_alpha   90.00
_cell.angle_beta   90.00
_cell.angle_gamma   90.00
#
_symmetry.space_group_name_H-M   'P 1'
#
loop_
_entity.id
_entity.type
_entity.pdbx_description
1 polymer ?
#
loop_
_entity_poly.entity_id
_entity_poly.type
_entity_poly.pdbx_seq_one_letter_code
_entity_poly.pdbx_strand_id
1 'polypeptide(L)'
;VLQAGKASLTLDEILRLHGVLIEDRRFVRAGFRPDGVFLGERDDQGDPLPEFIGARAQDLAYLMAAMLEANNRMKENAIDPVLQAAATAFGFVYIHPFQDGNGRLHRCLIHHVLAERRFTPPGMVFPVSSVMLARIETYRDTLRAHSGPLMSCIEWRPTPERNVEVENDTADLYRYFDCTDNAEFLYGCVEQTIDHDLPQEIEYLRRHDEAMRRIMDTVEMPDRLAENLLTFIRKNNGTLGKKRRENEFAALTDEEVAALEAIVRDAFEDFQGGILG
;
A
#
# COMPACT_ATOMS: atom_id res chain seq x y z
N VAL A 1 -5.65 -4.16 4.58
CA VAL A 1 -5.12 -3.31 5.68
C VAL A 1 -5.90 -3.54 6.98
N LEU A 2 -7.25 -3.44 7.03
CA LEU A 2 -8.07 -3.60 8.26
C LEU A 2 -7.87 -4.94 9.02
N GLN A 3 -7.31 -5.95 8.39
CA GLN A 3 -6.96 -7.24 8.99
C GLN A 3 -5.48 -7.35 9.38
N ALA A 4 -4.67 -6.34 9.10
CA ALA A 4 -3.25 -6.31 9.40
C ALA A 4 -3.01 -6.45 10.92
N GLY A 5 -2.00 -7.22 11.31
CA GLY A 5 -1.58 -7.41 12.71
C GLY A 5 -2.52 -8.24 13.58
N LYS A 6 -3.64 -8.77 13.06
CA LYS A 6 -4.56 -9.62 13.84
C LYS A 6 -4.06 -11.04 14.05
N ALA A 7 -3.21 -11.54 13.16
CA ALA A 7 -2.53 -12.81 13.27
C ALA A 7 -1.02 -12.58 13.30
N SER A 8 -0.27 -13.49 13.90
CA SER A 8 1.20 -13.44 13.82
C SER A 8 1.67 -13.64 12.39
N LEU A 9 2.75 -12.96 12.00
CA LEU A 9 3.33 -13.08 10.68
C LEU A 9 4.02 -14.45 10.53
N THR A 10 3.36 -15.33 9.80
CA THR A 10 3.83 -16.67 9.46
C THR A 10 3.82 -16.87 7.96
N LEU A 11 4.43 -17.95 7.47
CA LEU A 11 4.36 -18.28 6.05
C LEU A 11 2.91 -18.47 5.58
N ASP A 12 2.07 -19.14 6.37
CA ASP A 12 0.66 -19.36 6.05
C ASP A 12 -0.10 -18.03 5.97
N GLU A 13 0.21 -17.09 6.86
CA GLU A 13 -0.39 -15.75 6.81
C GLU A 13 0.06 -14.97 5.57
N ILE A 14 1.33 -15.04 5.19
CA ILE A 14 1.83 -14.43 3.95
C ILE A 14 1.11 -15.02 2.72
N LEU A 15 0.97 -16.34 2.66
CA LEU A 15 0.25 -17.02 1.57
C LEU A 15 -1.24 -16.64 1.55
N ARG A 16 -1.86 -16.53 2.71
CA ARG A 16 -3.25 -16.06 2.85
C ARG A 16 -3.41 -14.63 2.35
N LEU A 17 -2.53 -13.72 2.79
CA LEU A 17 -2.53 -12.31 2.37
C LEU A 17 -2.29 -12.18 0.87
N HIS A 18 -1.34 -12.93 0.31
CA HIS A 18 -1.12 -12.99 -1.13
C HIS A 18 -2.40 -13.40 -1.86
N GLY A 19 -3.07 -14.46 -1.39
CA GLY A 19 -4.34 -14.90 -1.96
C GLY A 19 -5.49 -13.89 -1.88
N VAL A 20 -5.46 -12.98 -0.90
CA VAL A 20 -6.45 -11.88 -0.79
C VAL A 20 -6.11 -10.73 -1.74
N LEU A 21 -4.82 -10.46 -1.96
CA LEU A 21 -4.35 -9.35 -2.80
C LEU A 21 -4.41 -9.65 -4.30
N ILE A 22 -4.48 -10.92 -4.69
CA ILE A 22 -4.63 -11.34 -6.09
C ILE A 22 -6.12 -11.47 -6.41
N GLU A 23 -6.64 -10.54 -7.20
CA GLU A 23 -8.05 -10.51 -7.60
C GLU A 23 -8.39 -11.62 -8.58
N ASP A 24 -7.53 -11.87 -9.56
CA ASP A 24 -7.73 -12.91 -10.57
C ASP A 24 -6.74 -14.07 -10.42
N ARG A 25 -7.19 -15.12 -9.76
CA ARG A 25 -6.39 -16.33 -9.50
C ARG A 25 -6.22 -17.23 -10.72
N ARG A 26 -6.86 -16.93 -11.83
CA ARG A 26 -6.75 -17.77 -13.05
C ARG A 26 -5.37 -17.66 -13.70
N PHE A 27 -4.69 -16.52 -13.50
CA PHE A 27 -3.41 -16.21 -14.13
C PHE A 27 -2.22 -16.19 -13.16
N VAL A 28 -2.45 -16.37 -11.88
CA VAL A 28 -1.39 -16.32 -10.85
C VAL A 28 -1.39 -17.62 -10.07
N ARG A 29 -0.25 -18.31 -10.10
CA ARG A 29 -0.06 -19.55 -9.36
C ARG A 29 -0.05 -19.29 -7.85
N ALA A 30 -0.72 -20.15 -7.09
CA ALA A 30 -0.64 -20.16 -5.65
C ALA A 30 0.75 -20.65 -5.17
N GLY A 31 1.30 -20.02 -4.15
CA GLY A 31 2.60 -20.38 -3.58
C GLY A 31 3.78 -19.69 -4.25
N PHE A 32 4.98 -20.11 -3.90
CA PHE A 32 6.19 -19.54 -4.45
C PHE A 32 6.33 -19.83 -5.94
N ARG A 33 6.95 -18.89 -6.67
CA ARG A 33 7.29 -19.09 -8.09
C ARG A 33 8.28 -20.25 -8.25
N PRO A 34 8.13 -21.06 -9.30
CA PRO A 34 9.07 -22.15 -9.58
C PRO A 34 10.28 -21.69 -10.41
N ASP A 35 10.21 -20.51 -11.03
CA ASP A 35 11.17 -20.04 -12.03
C ASP A 35 11.87 -18.75 -11.55
N GLY A 36 12.88 -18.33 -12.29
CA GLY A 36 13.53 -17.02 -12.11
C GLY A 36 12.51 -15.88 -12.25
N VAL A 37 12.88 -14.71 -11.75
CA VAL A 37 12.11 -13.47 -11.90
C VAL A 37 13.05 -12.30 -12.06
N PHE A 38 12.68 -11.37 -12.92
CA PHE A 38 13.38 -10.10 -13.05
C PHE A 38 12.39 -8.94 -13.19
N LEU A 39 12.88 -7.75 -12.90
CA LEU A 39 12.24 -6.48 -13.23
C LEU A 39 13.20 -5.73 -14.17
N GLY A 40 12.65 -5.07 -15.16
CA GLY A 40 13.41 -4.37 -16.19
C GLY A 40 12.67 -4.42 -17.52
N GLU A 41 13.39 -4.09 -18.56
CA GLU A 41 12.88 -4.06 -19.94
C GLU A 41 13.15 -5.38 -20.67
N ARG A 42 12.76 -5.42 -21.93
CA ARG A 42 13.12 -6.47 -22.89
C ARG A 42 13.70 -5.79 -24.12
N ASP A 43 14.65 -6.45 -24.74
CA ASP A 43 15.19 -5.99 -26.02
C ASP A 43 14.22 -6.21 -27.19
N ASP A 44 14.63 -5.82 -28.38
CA ASP A 44 13.83 -5.97 -29.61
C ASP A 44 13.55 -7.42 -29.99
N GLN A 45 14.30 -8.39 -29.45
CA GLN A 45 14.09 -9.83 -29.63
C GLN A 45 13.20 -10.42 -28.54
N GLY A 46 12.90 -9.61 -27.50
CA GLY A 46 12.10 -9.98 -26.33
C GLY A 46 12.92 -10.64 -25.22
N ASP A 47 14.24 -10.61 -25.31
CA ASP A 47 15.13 -11.12 -24.26
C ASP A 47 15.21 -10.17 -23.06
N PRO A 48 15.41 -10.71 -21.84
CA PRO A 48 15.41 -9.89 -20.63
C PRO A 48 16.58 -8.89 -20.58
N LEU A 49 16.28 -7.66 -20.18
CA LEU A 49 17.22 -6.61 -19.79
C LEU A 49 16.98 -6.26 -18.30
N PRO A 50 17.47 -7.09 -17.37
CA PRO A 50 17.12 -6.96 -15.97
C PRO A 50 17.81 -5.76 -15.31
N GLU A 51 17.02 -4.91 -14.64
CA GLU A 51 17.50 -3.95 -13.64
C GLU A 51 17.56 -4.58 -12.24
N PHE A 52 16.79 -5.64 -12.03
CA PHE A 52 16.72 -6.42 -10.81
C PHE A 52 16.40 -7.88 -11.12
N ILE A 53 17.09 -8.80 -10.45
CA ILE A 53 16.79 -10.24 -10.45
C ILE A 53 16.47 -10.65 -9.02
N GLY A 54 15.34 -11.34 -8.81
CA GLY A 54 14.96 -11.89 -7.51
C GLY A 54 15.74 -13.17 -7.15
N ALA A 55 15.65 -13.61 -5.90
CA ALA A 55 16.32 -14.80 -5.42
C ALA A 55 15.99 -16.04 -6.27
N ARG A 56 16.91 -17.01 -6.34
CA ARG A 56 16.68 -18.27 -7.05
C ARG A 56 15.46 -19.00 -6.48
N ALA A 57 14.65 -19.62 -7.33
CA ALA A 57 13.45 -20.33 -6.93
C ALA A 57 13.71 -21.40 -5.85
N GLN A 58 14.82 -22.09 -5.94
CA GLN A 58 15.25 -23.13 -4.99
C GLN A 58 15.57 -22.59 -3.58
N ASP A 59 15.93 -21.30 -3.46
CA ASP A 59 16.30 -20.69 -2.18
C ASP A 59 15.11 -20.04 -1.47
N LEU A 60 13.96 -19.86 -2.15
CA LEU A 60 12.82 -19.10 -1.65
C LEU A 60 12.30 -19.62 -0.30
N ALA A 61 12.13 -20.93 -0.15
CA ALA A 61 11.60 -21.50 1.08
C ALA A 61 12.53 -21.21 2.27
N TYR A 62 13.84 -21.34 2.07
CA TYR A 62 14.85 -21.06 3.09
C TYR A 62 14.90 -19.56 3.43
N LEU A 63 14.98 -18.69 2.42
CA LEU A 63 15.07 -17.25 2.62
C LEU A 63 13.82 -16.68 3.30
N MET A 64 12.64 -17.15 2.92
CA MET A 64 11.40 -16.75 3.56
C MET A 64 11.30 -17.21 5.02
N ALA A 65 11.75 -18.42 5.31
CA ALA A 65 11.82 -18.92 6.69
C ALA A 65 12.80 -18.09 7.53
N ALA A 66 13.99 -17.78 6.99
CA ALA A 66 14.99 -16.94 7.66
C ALA A 66 14.51 -15.51 7.91
N MET A 67 13.81 -14.91 6.95
CA MET A 67 13.19 -13.56 7.08
C MET A 67 12.15 -13.56 8.21
N LEU A 68 11.29 -14.57 8.26
CA LEU A 68 10.27 -14.70 9.32
C LEU A 68 10.90 -14.91 10.70
N GLU A 69 11.96 -15.71 10.79
CA GLU A 69 12.72 -15.88 12.04
C GLU A 69 13.36 -14.56 12.47
N ALA A 70 13.97 -13.80 11.55
CA ALA A 70 14.53 -12.49 11.84
C ALA A 70 13.45 -11.51 12.32
N ASN A 71 12.27 -11.50 11.70
CA ASN A 71 11.12 -10.70 12.14
C ASN A 71 10.72 -11.05 13.58
N ASN A 72 10.63 -12.33 13.93
CA ASN A 72 10.28 -12.76 15.27
C ASN A 72 11.34 -12.35 16.29
N ARG A 73 12.62 -12.53 15.98
CA ARG A 73 13.73 -12.09 16.83
C ARG A 73 13.72 -10.59 17.08
N MET A 74 13.45 -9.78 16.04
CA MET A 74 13.31 -8.32 16.19
C MET A 74 12.16 -7.96 17.13
N LYS A 75 11.03 -8.65 17.02
CA LYS A 75 9.86 -8.47 17.90
C LYS A 75 10.20 -8.83 19.34
N GLU A 76 10.81 -9.99 19.60
CA GLU A 76 11.19 -10.47 20.92
C GLU A 76 12.20 -9.55 21.63
N ASN A 77 13.11 -8.96 20.87
CA ASN A 77 14.11 -8.01 21.37
C ASN A 77 13.65 -6.55 21.36
N ALA A 78 12.35 -6.32 21.18
CA ALA A 78 11.72 -5.01 21.22
C ALA A 78 12.39 -3.96 20.28
N ILE A 79 12.91 -4.41 19.14
CA ILE A 79 13.43 -3.50 18.11
C ILE A 79 12.33 -2.51 17.70
N ASP A 80 12.69 -1.29 17.35
CA ASP A 80 11.74 -0.27 16.91
C ASP A 80 10.79 -0.80 15.81
N PRO A 81 9.46 -0.56 15.93
CA PRO A 81 8.47 -1.11 15.00
C PRO A 81 8.66 -0.67 13.54
N VAL A 82 9.13 0.56 13.30
CA VAL A 82 9.35 1.07 11.93
C VAL A 82 10.57 0.41 11.33
N LEU A 83 11.65 0.28 12.12
CA LEU A 83 12.86 -0.44 11.70
C LEU A 83 12.55 -1.92 11.40
N GLN A 84 11.78 -2.58 12.27
CA GLN A 84 11.35 -3.97 12.03
C GLN A 84 10.51 -4.07 10.76
N ALA A 85 9.57 -3.14 10.54
CA ALA A 85 8.74 -3.11 9.34
C ALA A 85 9.58 -2.91 8.08
N ALA A 86 10.56 -2.00 8.12
CA ALA A 86 11.49 -1.78 7.00
C ALA A 86 12.28 -3.04 6.69
N ALA A 87 13.00 -3.61 7.67
CA ALA A 87 13.82 -4.80 7.47
C ALA A 87 13.01 -5.99 6.93
N THR A 88 11.82 -6.24 7.49
CA THR A 88 10.96 -7.36 7.07
C THR A 88 10.39 -7.15 5.68
N ALA A 89 9.79 -5.99 5.42
CA ALA A 89 9.09 -5.75 4.16
C ALA A 89 10.05 -5.55 2.98
N PHE A 90 11.17 -4.83 3.17
CA PHE A 90 12.16 -4.67 2.09
C PHE A 90 12.92 -5.98 1.86
N GLY A 91 13.27 -6.75 2.90
CA GLY A 91 13.79 -8.10 2.73
C GLY A 91 12.88 -8.99 1.89
N PHE A 92 11.57 -8.95 2.16
CA PHE A 92 10.58 -9.65 1.35
C PHE A 92 10.58 -9.23 -0.12
N VAL A 93 10.58 -7.93 -0.42
CA VAL A 93 10.52 -7.47 -1.81
C VAL A 93 11.80 -7.77 -2.58
N TYR A 94 12.95 -7.83 -1.92
CA TYR A 94 14.22 -8.26 -2.53
C TYR A 94 14.24 -9.77 -2.80
N ILE A 95 13.72 -10.61 -1.90
CA ILE A 95 13.56 -12.05 -2.16
C ILE A 95 12.65 -12.29 -3.36
N HIS A 96 11.58 -11.50 -3.49
CA HIS A 96 10.59 -11.52 -4.58
C HIS A 96 9.95 -12.91 -4.79
N PRO A 97 9.29 -13.48 -3.77
CA PRO A 97 8.96 -14.91 -3.77
C PRO A 97 7.80 -15.33 -4.66
N PHE A 98 6.95 -14.40 -5.11
CA PHE A 98 5.76 -14.70 -5.90
C PHE A 98 5.91 -14.29 -7.36
N GLN A 99 5.08 -14.88 -8.22
CA GLN A 99 5.04 -14.54 -9.64
C GLN A 99 4.49 -13.13 -9.88
N ASP A 100 3.50 -12.71 -9.09
CA ASP A 100 2.92 -11.36 -9.07
C ASP A 100 2.49 -10.98 -7.65
N GLY A 101 2.27 -9.68 -7.40
CA GLY A 101 1.74 -9.17 -6.15
C GLY A 101 2.78 -8.85 -5.08
N ASN A 102 4.09 -9.03 -5.35
CA ASN A 102 5.14 -8.76 -4.37
C ASN A 102 5.13 -7.31 -3.87
N GLY A 103 4.96 -6.32 -4.75
CA GLY A 103 4.90 -4.92 -4.35
C GLY A 103 3.66 -4.56 -3.51
N ARG A 104 2.51 -5.18 -3.79
CA ARG A 104 1.28 -5.03 -2.98
C ARG A 104 1.46 -5.66 -1.61
N LEU A 105 2.04 -6.86 -1.57
CA LEU A 105 2.28 -7.58 -0.34
C LEU A 105 3.37 -6.93 0.50
N HIS A 106 4.44 -6.40 -0.11
CA HIS A 106 5.44 -5.58 0.57
C HIS A 106 4.80 -4.44 1.39
N ARG A 107 3.94 -3.63 0.76
CA ARG A 107 3.22 -2.57 1.48
C ARG A 107 2.27 -3.10 2.55
N CYS A 108 1.62 -4.24 2.29
CA CYS A 108 0.77 -4.91 3.28
C CYS A 108 1.57 -5.39 4.49
N LEU A 109 2.79 -5.88 4.30
CA LEU A 109 3.69 -6.31 5.38
C LEU A 109 4.12 -5.16 6.28
N ILE A 110 4.36 -3.96 5.73
CA ILE A 110 4.63 -2.76 6.54
C ILE A 110 3.45 -2.52 7.49
N HIS A 111 2.22 -2.47 6.96
CA HIS A 111 1.02 -2.29 7.80
C HIS A 111 0.86 -3.43 8.81
N HIS A 112 1.18 -4.67 8.42
CA HIS A 112 1.04 -5.82 9.29
C HIS A 112 1.98 -5.73 10.50
N VAL A 113 3.26 -5.43 10.28
CA VAL A 113 4.25 -5.31 11.36
C VAL A 113 3.91 -4.14 12.27
N LEU A 114 3.60 -2.95 11.71
CA LEU A 114 3.24 -1.78 12.51
C LEU A 114 2.00 -2.04 13.39
N ALA A 115 0.97 -2.69 12.84
CA ALA A 115 -0.24 -3.03 13.58
C ALA A 115 0.01 -4.12 14.65
N GLU A 116 0.76 -5.19 14.33
CA GLU A 116 1.14 -6.24 15.27
C GLU A 116 1.94 -5.68 16.45
N ARG A 117 2.80 -4.69 16.18
CA ARG A 117 3.60 -3.99 17.20
C ARG A 117 2.82 -2.88 17.92
N ARG A 118 1.53 -2.70 17.63
CA ARG A 118 0.68 -1.66 18.22
C ARG A 118 1.26 -0.25 18.06
N PHE A 119 1.90 0.00 16.92
CA PHE A 119 2.43 1.32 16.56
C PHE A 119 1.32 2.36 16.47
N THR A 120 0.13 1.93 16.05
CA THR A 120 -1.09 2.74 16.04
C THR A 120 -2.18 2.11 16.91
N PRO A 121 -3.15 2.90 17.39
CA PRO A 121 -4.30 2.36 18.09
C PRO A 121 -5.04 1.27 17.31
N PRO A 122 -5.59 0.25 17.98
CA PRO A 122 -6.37 -0.79 17.31
C PRO A 122 -7.52 -0.23 16.50
N GLY A 123 -7.66 -0.69 15.26
CA GLY A 123 -8.73 -0.26 14.35
C GLY A 123 -8.42 1.00 13.52
N MET A 124 -7.35 1.72 13.85
CA MET A 124 -6.89 2.85 13.03
C MET A 124 -6.16 2.34 11.79
N VAL A 125 -6.56 2.81 10.61
CA VAL A 125 -5.80 2.63 9.38
C VAL A 125 -4.71 3.71 9.33
N PHE A 126 -3.46 3.27 9.33
CA PHE A 126 -2.30 4.16 9.21
C PHE A 126 -1.89 4.25 7.73
N PRO A 127 -2.12 5.36 7.02
CA PRO A 127 -2.06 5.39 5.55
C PRO A 127 -0.64 5.53 4.98
N VAL A 128 0.38 4.94 5.62
CA VAL A 128 1.79 5.03 5.21
C VAL A 128 2.04 4.58 3.76
N SER A 129 1.28 3.62 3.26
CA SER A 129 1.43 3.18 1.86
C SER A 129 0.93 4.21 0.84
N SER A 130 0.04 5.12 1.21
CA SER A 130 -0.35 6.25 0.35
C SER A 130 0.81 7.23 0.18
N VAL A 131 1.51 7.55 1.26
CA VAL A 131 2.73 8.37 1.23
C VAL A 131 3.82 7.71 0.40
N MET A 132 4.04 6.40 0.56
CA MET A 132 5.01 5.65 -0.26
C MET A 132 4.69 5.74 -1.76
N LEU A 133 3.40 5.63 -2.13
CA LEU A 133 2.96 5.76 -3.52
C LEU A 133 3.08 7.19 -4.04
N ALA A 134 2.82 8.20 -3.22
CA ALA A 134 3.05 9.60 -3.58
C ALA A 134 4.56 9.90 -3.79
N ARG A 135 5.45 9.16 -3.12
CA ARG A 135 6.91 9.26 -3.23
C ARG A 135 7.51 8.11 -4.05
N ILE A 136 6.81 7.68 -5.10
CA ILE A 136 7.14 6.45 -5.85
C ILE A 136 8.56 6.46 -6.45
N GLU A 137 9.05 7.60 -6.92
CA GLU A 137 10.41 7.70 -7.46
C GLU A 137 11.46 7.51 -6.37
N THR A 138 11.31 8.18 -5.21
CA THR A 138 12.20 7.96 -4.06
C THR A 138 12.17 6.50 -3.59
N TYR A 139 10.97 5.87 -3.58
CA TYR A 139 10.84 4.44 -3.27
C TYR A 139 11.63 3.56 -4.26
N ARG A 140 11.52 3.85 -5.56
CA ARG A 140 12.30 3.14 -6.60
C ARG A 140 13.80 3.32 -6.42
N ASP A 141 14.23 4.54 -6.14
CA ASP A 141 15.65 4.85 -5.91
C ASP A 141 16.19 4.12 -4.68
N THR A 142 15.40 4.06 -3.60
CA THR A 142 15.73 3.27 -2.40
C THR A 142 15.90 1.78 -2.72
N LEU A 143 15.02 1.21 -3.54
CA LEU A 143 15.16 -0.18 -3.98
C LEU A 143 16.41 -0.39 -4.83
N ARG A 144 16.68 0.51 -5.79
CA ARG A 144 17.82 0.44 -6.70
C ARG A 144 19.15 0.65 -5.98
N ALA A 145 19.21 1.48 -4.96
CA ALA A 145 20.43 1.72 -4.17
C ALA A 145 20.98 0.42 -3.59
N HIS A 146 20.12 -0.49 -3.14
CA HIS A 146 20.51 -1.81 -2.68
C HIS A 146 20.68 -2.80 -3.84
N SER A 147 19.68 -2.95 -4.71
CA SER A 147 19.64 -4.02 -5.71
C SER A 147 20.61 -3.80 -6.88
N GLY A 148 20.87 -2.55 -7.27
CA GLY A 148 21.74 -2.23 -8.41
C GLY A 148 23.16 -2.79 -8.28
N PRO A 149 23.88 -2.53 -7.19
CA PRO A 149 25.22 -3.11 -6.98
C PRO A 149 25.24 -4.64 -7.01
N LEU A 150 24.18 -5.31 -6.55
CA LEU A 150 24.09 -6.78 -6.50
C LEU A 150 24.07 -7.40 -7.89
N MET A 151 23.57 -6.69 -8.90
CA MET A 151 23.50 -7.21 -10.27
C MET A 151 24.88 -7.65 -10.82
N SER A 152 25.95 -6.99 -10.41
CA SER A 152 27.32 -7.39 -10.80
C SER A 152 27.80 -8.70 -10.16
N CYS A 153 27.11 -9.19 -9.12
CA CYS A 153 27.43 -10.42 -8.40
C CYS A 153 26.53 -11.60 -8.86
N ILE A 154 25.60 -11.37 -9.78
CA ILE A 154 24.64 -12.37 -10.24
C ILE A 154 25.04 -12.82 -11.65
N GLU A 155 25.46 -14.07 -11.77
CA GLU A 155 25.68 -14.72 -13.07
C GLU A 155 24.35 -15.31 -13.53
N TRP A 156 23.88 -14.88 -14.69
CA TRP A 156 22.59 -15.30 -15.22
C TRP A 156 22.61 -15.46 -16.74
N ARG A 157 21.65 -16.22 -17.27
CA ARG A 157 21.42 -16.34 -18.71
C ARG A 157 19.91 -16.25 -19.03
N PRO A 158 19.54 -15.86 -20.26
CA PRO A 158 18.15 -15.94 -20.71
C PRO A 158 17.73 -17.42 -20.87
N THR A 159 16.44 -17.69 -20.55
CA THR A 159 15.83 -19.00 -20.83
C THR A 159 15.08 -18.99 -22.17
N PRO A 160 14.73 -20.19 -22.75
CA PRO A 160 13.90 -20.26 -23.94
C PRO A 160 12.54 -19.54 -23.79
N GLU A 161 12.01 -19.47 -22.57
CA GLU A 161 10.78 -18.77 -22.22
C GLU A 161 10.99 -17.25 -22.05
N ARG A 162 12.18 -16.75 -22.40
CA ARG A 162 12.56 -15.33 -22.26
C ARG A 162 12.48 -14.82 -20.81
N ASN A 163 12.87 -15.67 -19.90
CA ASN A 163 13.05 -15.33 -18.47
C ASN A 163 14.55 -15.39 -18.12
N VAL A 164 14.90 -15.22 -16.85
CA VAL A 164 16.26 -15.32 -16.34
C VAL A 164 16.47 -16.62 -15.59
N GLU A 165 17.64 -17.24 -15.78
CA GLU A 165 18.13 -18.35 -14.97
C GLU A 165 19.45 -17.93 -14.31
N VAL A 166 19.48 -17.93 -12.97
CA VAL A 166 20.69 -17.58 -12.20
C VAL A 166 21.55 -18.82 -12.05
N GLU A 167 22.83 -18.71 -12.40
CA GLU A 167 23.75 -19.85 -12.50
C GLU A 167 24.65 -20.00 -11.25
N ASN A 168 24.97 -18.91 -10.56
CA ASN A 168 25.81 -18.96 -9.35
C ASN A 168 24.98 -18.99 -8.04
N ASP A 169 25.66 -19.22 -6.93
CA ASP A 169 25.00 -19.15 -5.61
C ASP A 169 24.86 -17.71 -5.15
N THR A 170 23.62 -17.25 -5.05
CA THR A 170 23.27 -15.88 -4.69
C THR A 170 22.44 -15.77 -3.41
N ALA A 171 22.25 -16.84 -2.65
CA ALA A 171 21.40 -16.85 -1.47
C ALA A 171 21.76 -15.77 -0.44
N ASP A 172 23.07 -15.55 -0.22
CA ASP A 172 23.56 -14.58 0.76
C ASP A 172 23.31 -13.12 0.33
N LEU A 173 23.16 -12.83 -0.97
CA LEU A 173 22.81 -11.50 -1.46
C LEU A 173 21.36 -11.07 -1.04
N TYR A 174 20.51 -12.02 -0.74
CA TYR A 174 19.12 -11.80 -0.31
C TYR A 174 18.91 -12.06 1.17
N ARG A 175 19.86 -12.76 1.81
CA ARG A 175 19.83 -13.10 3.23
C ARG A 175 20.32 -11.95 4.10
N TYR A 176 21.31 -11.22 3.61
CA TYR A 176 21.96 -10.13 4.32
C TYR A 176 21.87 -8.85 3.50
N PHE A 177 21.36 -7.78 4.09
CA PHE A 177 21.36 -6.48 3.47
C PHE A 177 21.44 -5.37 4.51
N ASP A 178 22.04 -4.26 4.13
CA ASP A 178 21.97 -3.02 4.89
C ASP A 178 20.60 -2.38 4.65
N CYS A 179 19.78 -2.29 5.69
CA CYS A 179 18.45 -1.71 5.60
C CYS A 179 18.39 -0.23 5.98
N THR A 180 19.53 0.46 6.10
CA THR A 180 19.58 1.85 6.54
C THR A 180 18.75 2.75 5.63
N ASP A 181 19.01 2.78 4.34
CA ASP A 181 18.27 3.61 3.37
C ASP A 181 16.76 3.28 3.35
N ASN A 182 16.43 1.98 3.50
CA ASN A 182 15.04 1.51 3.55
C ASN A 182 14.34 2.00 4.82
N ALA A 183 15.04 1.98 5.95
CA ALA A 183 14.53 2.47 7.21
C ALA A 183 14.35 3.99 7.17
N GLU A 184 15.32 4.74 6.69
CA GLU A 184 15.24 6.20 6.53
C GLU A 184 14.05 6.60 5.63
N PHE A 185 13.89 5.91 4.49
CA PHE A 185 12.74 6.11 3.61
C PHE A 185 11.41 5.87 4.34
N LEU A 186 11.30 4.73 5.06
CA LEU A 186 10.07 4.39 5.76
C LEU A 186 9.79 5.33 6.93
N TYR A 187 10.80 5.73 7.69
CA TYR A 187 10.65 6.76 8.74
C TYR A 187 10.14 8.08 8.17
N GLY A 188 10.70 8.55 7.04
CA GLY A 188 10.20 9.75 6.38
C GLY A 188 8.76 9.62 5.88
N CYS A 189 8.32 8.42 5.47
CA CYS A 189 6.91 8.18 5.14
C CYS A 189 6.02 8.17 6.39
N VAL A 190 6.50 7.59 7.49
CA VAL A 190 5.78 7.57 8.77
C VAL A 190 5.64 8.98 9.35
N GLU A 191 6.72 9.77 9.35
CA GLU A 191 6.72 11.16 9.78
C GLU A 191 5.68 11.98 8.99
N GLN A 192 5.74 11.94 7.67
CA GLN A 192 4.76 12.62 6.81
C GLN A 192 3.33 12.17 7.11
N THR A 193 3.12 10.86 7.33
CA THR A 193 1.79 10.33 7.69
C THR A 193 1.29 10.91 9.01
N ILE A 194 2.15 11.02 10.03
CA ILE A 194 1.78 11.53 11.35
C ILE A 194 1.54 13.04 11.30
N ASP A 195 2.44 13.78 10.64
CA ASP A 195 2.46 15.24 10.70
C ASP A 195 1.44 15.89 9.74
N HIS A 196 1.09 15.19 8.65
CA HIS A 196 0.25 15.77 7.60
C HIS A 196 -1.00 14.93 7.29
N ASP A 197 -0.86 13.66 6.94
CA ASP A 197 -1.97 12.89 6.37
C ASP A 197 -3.03 12.55 7.43
N LEU A 198 -2.62 12.11 8.61
CA LEU A 198 -3.55 11.80 9.70
C LEU A 198 -4.31 13.04 10.21
N PRO A 199 -3.68 14.19 10.49
CA PRO A 199 -4.40 15.39 10.87
C PRO A 199 -5.40 15.85 9.80
N GLN A 200 -5.04 15.77 8.52
CA GLN A 200 -5.95 16.10 7.42
C GLN A 200 -7.13 15.15 7.34
N GLU A 201 -6.90 13.85 7.49
CA GLU A 201 -7.97 12.85 7.48
C GLU A 201 -8.92 13.01 8.67
N ILE A 202 -8.38 13.25 9.87
CA ILE A 202 -9.18 13.51 11.09
C ILE A 202 -10.04 14.77 10.89
N GLU A 203 -9.45 15.84 10.37
CA GLU A 203 -10.19 17.09 10.13
C GLU A 203 -11.24 16.90 9.03
N TYR A 204 -10.94 16.13 7.98
CA TYR A 204 -11.92 15.75 6.97
C TYR A 204 -13.10 15.00 7.59
N LEU A 205 -12.86 13.97 8.37
CA LEU A 205 -13.92 13.18 9.01
C LEU A 205 -14.77 14.04 9.95
N ARG A 206 -14.14 14.92 10.73
CA ARG A 206 -14.85 15.85 11.61
C ARG A 206 -15.79 16.79 10.84
N ARG A 207 -15.29 17.36 9.73
CA ARG A 207 -16.08 18.25 8.85
C ARG A 207 -17.21 17.50 8.14
N HIS A 208 -16.91 16.28 7.71
CA HIS A 208 -17.88 15.39 7.08
C HIS A 208 -19.03 15.06 8.02
N ASP A 209 -18.73 14.61 9.24
CA ASP A 209 -19.75 14.26 10.24
C ASP A 209 -20.60 15.49 10.62
N GLU A 210 -19.99 16.65 10.77
CA GLU A 210 -20.68 17.91 11.03
C GLU A 210 -21.60 18.30 9.86
N ALA A 211 -21.12 18.20 8.63
CA ALA A 211 -21.91 18.49 7.44
C ALA A 211 -23.09 17.51 7.30
N MET A 212 -22.85 16.22 7.50
CA MET A 212 -23.90 15.19 7.47
C MET A 212 -24.98 15.46 8.51
N ARG A 213 -24.60 15.80 9.75
CA ARG A 213 -25.56 16.15 10.80
C ARG A 213 -26.41 17.37 10.38
N ARG A 214 -25.81 18.45 9.89
CA ARG A 214 -26.50 19.65 9.44
C ARG A 214 -27.42 19.38 8.23
N ILE A 215 -27.01 18.53 7.31
CA ILE A 215 -27.82 18.09 6.17
C ILE A 215 -29.08 17.36 6.68
N MET A 216 -28.92 16.41 7.59
CA MET A 216 -30.01 15.62 8.15
C MET A 216 -30.95 16.46 9.04
N ASP A 217 -30.43 17.46 9.74
CA ASP A 217 -31.23 18.44 10.51
C ASP A 217 -32.04 19.37 9.58
N THR A 218 -31.57 19.60 8.36
CA THR A 218 -32.25 20.49 7.38
C THR A 218 -33.31 19.75 6.57
N VAL A 219 -33.00 18.52 6.13
CA VAL A 219 -33.96 17.70 5.35
C VAL A 219 -33.83 16.24 5.78
N GLU A 220 -34.93 15.67 6.25
CA GLU A 220 -34.99 14.26 6.58
C GLU A 220 -34.93 13.39 5.32
N MET A 221 -33.84 12.63 5.18
CA MET A 221 -33.62 11.72 4.05
C MET A 221 -32.84 10.49 4.49
N PRO A 222 -32.83 9.38 3.70
CA PRO A 222 -32.01 8.22 4.01
C PRO A 222 -30.51 8.58 4.04
N ASP A 223 -29.74 8.04 5.01
CA ASP A 223 -28.31 8.31 5.21
C ASP A 223 -27.50 8.19 3.91
N ARG A 224 -27.76 7.15 3.14
CA ARG A 224 -27.11 6.94 1.85
C ARG A 224 -27.36 8.05 0.83
N LEU A 225 -28.55 8.64 0.88
CA LEU A 225 -28.90 9.73 -0.02
C LEU A 225 -28.22 11.04 0.41
N ALA A 226 -28.16 11.30 1.71
CA ALA A 226 -27.42 12.43 2.28
C ALA A 226 -25.94 12.35 1.98
N GLU A 227 -25.32 11.15 2.13
CA GLU A 227 -23.92 10.88 1.78
C GLU A 227 -23.62 11.15 0.30
N ASN A 228 -24.51 10.67 -0.60
CA ASN A 228 -24.39 10.94 -2.04
C ASN A 228 -24.52 12.43 -2.33
N LEU A 229 -25.46 13.12 -1.69
CA LEU A 229 -25.68 14.56 -1.85
C LEU A 229 -24.42 15.35 -1.50
N LEU A 230 -23.88 15.12 -0.30
CA LEU A 230 -22.63 15.74 0.17
C LEU A 230 -21.51 15.51 -0.84
N THR A 231 -21.32 14.25 -1.25
CA THR A 231 -20.29 13.87 -2.22
C THR A 231 -20.46 14.62 -3.57
N PHE A 232 -21.67 14.69 -4.09
CA PHE A 232 -21.93 15.34 -5.38
C PHE A 232 -21.72 16.85 -5.33
N ILE A 233 -22.21 17.51 -4.27
CA ILE A 233 -22.02 18.95 -4.09
C ILE A 233 -20.52 19.26 -3.94
N ARG A 234 -19.79 18.48 -3.13
CA ARG A 234 -18.35 18.67 -2.93
C ARG A 234 -17.55 18.48 -4.23
N LYS A 235 -17.81 17.42 -4.99
CA LYS A 235 -17.15 17.13 -6.27
C LYS A 235 -17.48 18.14 -7.38
N ASN A 236 -18.54 18.90 -7.22
CA ASN A 236 -18.99 19.89 -8.19
C ASN A 236 -18.87 21.34 -7.65
N ASN A 237 -17.76 21.63 -6.96
CA ASN A 237 -17.41 22.96 -6.46
C ASN A 237 -18.51 23.62 -5.60
N GLY A 238 -19.11 22.87 -4.70
CA GLY A 238 -20.11 23.38 -3.76
C GLY A 238 -21.50 23.57 -4.33
N THR A 239 -21.82 22.97 -5.49
CA THR A 239 -23.14 23.06 -6.12
C THR A 239 -23.66 21.68 -6.54
N LEU A 240 -24.98 21.48 -6.46
CA LEU A 240 -25.61 20.25 -6.94
C LEU A 240 -25.81 20.31 -8.46
N GLY A 241 -25.16 19.41 -9.19
CA GLY A 241 -25.24 19.37 -10.65
C GLY A 241 -26.66 19.17 -11.15
N LYS A 242 -27.08 19.91 -12.21
CA LYS A 242 -28.44 19.94 -12.76
C LYS A 242 -29.05 18.55 -12.99
N LYS A 243 -28.26 17.63 -13.59
CA LYS A 243 -28.72 16.25 -13.85
C LYS A 243 -29.09 15.50 -12.55
N ARG A 244 -28.33 15.68 -11.46
CA ARG A 244 -28.60 15.06 -10.17
C ARG A 244 -29.82 15.70 -9.51
N ARG A 245 -29.92 17.03 -9.60
CA ARG A 245 -31.07 17.80 -9.10
C ARG A 245 -32.38 17.34 -9.74
N GLU A 246 -32.41 17.08 -11.03
CA GLU A 246 -33.61 16.69 -11.77
C GLU A 246 -33.99 15.22 -11.57
N ASN A 247 -33.08 14.36 -11.13
CA ASN A 247 -33.31 12.91 -10.98
C ASN A 247 -33.33 12.48 -9.50
N GLU A 248 -32.14 12.30 -8.90
CA GLU A 248 -32.00 11.70 -7.57
C GLU A 248 -32.56 12.62 -6.47
N PHE A 249 -32.50 13.92 -6.69
CA PHE A 249 -32.91 14.96 -5.71
C PHE A 249 -34.07 15.81 -6.19
N ALA A 250 -34.91 15.28 -7.08
CA ALA A 250 -36.07 16.00 -7.62
C ALA A 250 -37.13 16.38 -6.57
N ALA A 251 -37.16 15.69 -5.44
CA ALA A 251 -38.07 15.95 -4.34
C ALA A 251 -37.70 17.18 -3.49
N LEU A 252 -36.43 17.65 -3.56
CA LEU A 252 -35.99 18.83 -2.81
C LEU A 252 -36.57 20.11 -3.42
N THR A 253 -36.90 21.09 -2.60
CA THR A 253 -37.21 22.46 -3.05
C THR A 253 -35.92 23.22 -3.42
N ASP A 254 -36.07 24.33 -4.12
CA ASP A 254 -34.89 25.16 -4.46
C ASP A 254 -34.27 25.82 -3.22
N GLU A 255 -35.09 26.13 -2.21
CA GLU A 255 -34.64 26.67 -0.93
C GLU A 255 -33.83 25.63 -0.14
N GLU A 256 -34.29 24.37 -0.12
CA GLU A 256 -33.55 23.26 0.52
C GLU A 256 -32.23 23.01 -0.20
N VAL A 257 -32.21 22.98 -1.52
CA VAL A 257 -30.96 22.81 -2.30
C VAL A 257 -29.97 23.92 -1.97
N ALA A 258 -30.41 25.18 -1.95
CA ALA A 258 -29.53 26.31 -1.62
C ALA A 258 -28.97 26.22 -0.20
N ALA A 259 -29.78 25.80 0.77
CA ALA A 259 -29.37 25.58 2.15
C ALA A 259 -28.35 24.44 2.26
N LEU A 260 -28.59 23.31 1.58
CA LEU A 260 -27.70 22.14 1.59
C LEU A 260 -26.35 22.45 0.89
N GLU A 261 -26.38 23.18 -0.22
CA GLU A 261 -25.15 23.67 -0.87
C GLU A 261 -24.34 24.61 0.03
N ALA A 262 -25.03 25.50 0.78
CA ALA A 262 -24.38 26.40 1.71
C ALA A 262 -23.71 25.63 2.87
N ILE A 263 -24.38 24.59 3.41
CA ILE A 263 -23.82 23.72 4.46
C ILE A 263 -22.52 23.06 3.99
N VAL A 264 -22.54 22.49 2.78
CA VAL A 264 -21.36 21.79 2.24
C VAL A 264 -20.23 22.77 1.92
N ARG A 265 -20.53 23.95 1.35
CA ARG A 265 -19.52 25.00 1.11
C ARG A 265 -18.88 25.44 2.42
N ASP A 266 -19.69 25.80 3.42
CA ASP A 266 -19.22 26.24 4.73
C ASP A 266 -18.30 25.19 5.39
N ALA A 267 -18.69 23.92 5.32
CA ALA A 267 -17.92 22.83 5.92
C ALA A 267 -16.56 22.60 5.25
N PHE A 268 -16.42 22.89 3.94
CA PHE A 268 -15.24 22.53 3.16
C PHE A 268 -14.57 23.71 2.42
N GLU A 269 -15.00 24.97 2.64
CA GLU A 269 -14.50 26.15 1.90
C GLU A 269 -12.98 26.30 1.99
N ASP A 270 -12.42 26.14 3.18
CA ASP A 270 -10.96 26.27 3.45
C ASP A 270 -10.25 24.91 3.43
N PHE A 271 -10.91 23.83 3.05
CA PHE A 271 -10.36 22.49 3.13
C PHE A 271 -9.95 21.97 1.75
N GLN A 272 -8.65 22.06 1.44
CA GLN A 272 -8.06 21.50 0.22
C GLN A 272 -7.65 20.04 0.35
N GLY A 273 -7.86 19.41 1.50
CA GLY A 273 -7.54 18.01 1.79
C GLY A 273 -8.76 17.12 1.56
N GLY A 274 -8.53 15.95 1.05
CA GLY A 274 -9.55 14.91 0.83
C GLY A 274 -8.90 13.81 0.02
N ILE A 275 -8.08 13.04 0.70
CA ILE A 275 -7.37 11.91 0.13
C ILE A 275 -8.18 10.69 0.49
N LEU A 276 -8.76 10.12 -0.45
CA LEU A 276 -9.27 8.77 -0.63
C LEU A 276 -10.58 8.88 -1.40
N GLY A 277 -10.45 9.22 -2.67
CA GLY A 277 -11.49 9.02 -3.67
C GLY A 277 -11.00 8.04 -4.67
#